data_194fefd501f74f4ccf238cba10f78a59
#
_entry.id   194fefd501f74f4ccf238cba10f78a59
#
_cell.length_a   1.000
_cell.length_b   1.000
_cell.length_c   1.000
_cell.angle_alpha   90.00
_cell.angle_beta   90.00
_cell.angle_gamma   90.00
#
_symmetry.space_group_name_H-M   'P 1'
#
loop_
_entity.id
_entity.type
_entity.pdbx_description
1 polymer ?
#
loop_
_entity_poly.entity_id
_entity_poly.type
_entity_poly.pdbx_seq_one_letter_code
_entity_poly.pdbx_strand_id
1 'polypeptide(L)'
;MTDYLDSIIQRDPAARSKLSIVLTYPGVKSVFFHRIANNLWNLNLYTLARIVSQFSRFLTGIEIHPAAKIGKNLFIDHGMGTVIGETSIIGDNVTLYHGVTLGGISPAENSNDQRDTKRHPTIEDNVIIGCGASILGPINIGSCARVGANTVVLKDVPPYATMVGNPVKNININKDTSFNPYGVRAVSYTHLRAHETSI
;
A
#
# COMPACT_ATOMS: atom_id res chain seq x y z
N MET A 1 16.30 12.55 -1.63
CA MET A 1 15.05 13.08 -2.24
C MET A 1 15.04 12.92 -3.76
N THR A 2 16.18 13.13 -4.44
CA THR A 2 16.32 12.88 -5.88
C THR A 2 15.97 11.43 -6.25
N ASP A 3 16.52 10.44 -5.57
CA ASP A 3 16.29 9.01 -5.83
C ASP A 3 14.83 8.60 -5.69
N TYR A 4 14.07 9.20 -4.75
CA TYR A 4 12.65 8.95 -4.58
C TYR A 4 11.82 9.43 -5.77
N LEU A 5 12.07 10.65 -6.25
CA LEU A 5 11.37 11.21 -7.41
C LEU A 5 11.74 10.47 -8.71
N ASP A 6 12.99 10.04 -8.85
CA ASP A 6 13.45 9.24 -9.97
C ASP A 6 12.75 7.87 -9.99
N SER A 7 12.56 7.26 -8.82
CA SER A 7 11.82 6.00 -8.69
C SER A 7 10.34 6.12 -9.09
N ILE A 8 9.72 7.29 -8.92
CA ILE A 8 8.35 7.56 -9.38
C ILE A 8 8.32 7.72 -10.90
N ILE A 9 9.25 8.50 -11.47
CA ILE A 9 9.35 8.66 -12.93
C ILE A 9 9.50 7.31 -13.63
N GLN A 10 10.25 6.39 -13.05
CA GLN A 10 10.44 5.04 -13.61
C GLN A 10 9.17 4.17 -13.55
N ARG A 11 8.30 4.41 -12.55
CA ARG A 11 7.10 3.60 -12.29
C ARG A 11 5.81 4.17 -12.88
N ASP A 12 5.77 5.47 -13.14
CA ASP A 12 4.60 6.16 -13.68
C ASP A 12 4.90 6.74 -15.07
N PRO A 13 4.35 6.14 -16.13
CA PRO A 13 4.48 6.66 -17.49
C PRO A 13 3.92 8.08 -17.69
N ALA A 14 3.02 8.54 -16.82
CA ALA A 14 2.44 9.88 -16.88
C ALA A 14 3.34 10.94 -16.24
N ALA A 15 4.34 10.54 -15.46
CA ALA A 15 5.25 11.44 -14.77
C ALA A 15 6.18 12.17 -15.77
N ARG A 16 6.03 13.50 -15.91
CA ARG A 16 6.77 14.32 -16.89
C ARG A 16 8.00 15.02 -16.30
N SER A 17 7.96 15.38 -15.03
CA SER A 17 9.07 16.07 -14.37
C SER A 17 8.99 15.95 -12.85
N LYS A 18 10.14 16.04 -12.18
CA LYS A 18 10.23 16.05 -10.71
C LYS A 18 9.40 17.18 -10.09
N LEU A 19 9.41 18.36 -10.71
CA LEU A 19 8.62 19.50 -10.23
C LEU A 19 7.13 19.21 -10.26
N SER A 20 6.63 18.65 -11.37
CA SER A 20 5.23 18.25 -11.48
C SER A 20 4.86 17.24 -10.41
N ILE A 21 5.68 16.22 -10.18
CA ILE A 21 5.44 15.19 -9.16
C ILE A 21 5.31 15.83 -7.77
N VAL A 22 6.23 16.69 -7.37
CA VAL A 22 6.20 17.35 -6.06
C VAL A 22 4.93 18.19 -5.88
N LEU A 23 4.53 18.92 -6.91
CA LEU A 23 3.41 19.85 -6.83
C LEU A 23 2.03 19.17 -6.96
N THR A 24 1.93 18.07 -7.73
CA THR A 24 0.62 17.53 -8.11
C THR A 24 0.33 16.14 -7.55
N TYR A 25 1.34 15.34 -7.15
CA TYR A 25 1.11 13.97 -6.68
C TYR A 25 0.72 13.93 -5.19
N PRO A 26 -0.51 13.51 -4.86
CA PRO A 26 -0.97 13.44 -3.47
C PRO A 26 -0.17 12.42 -2.65
N GLY A 27 0.26 11.31 -3.26
CA GLY A 27 1.08 10.29 -2.60
C GLY A 27 2.42 10.84 -2.10
N VAL A 28 3.08 11.70 -2.89
CA VAL A 28 4.36 12.34 -2.49
C VAL A 28 4.15 13.26 -1.28
N LYS A 29 3.08 14.06 -1.32
CA LYS A 29 2.73 14.95 -0.20
C LYS A 29 2.39 14.16 1.06
N SER A 30 1.62 13.07 0.94
CA SER A 30 1.24 12.24 2.08
C SER A 30 2.44 11.58 2.75
N VAL A 31 3.40 11.06 1.96
CA VAL A 31 4.65 10.50 2.49
C VAL A 31 5.50 11.56 3.18
N PHE A 32 5.57 12.78 2.61
CA PHE A 32 6.28 13.90 3.24
C PHE A 32 5.68 14.25 4.60
N PHE A 33 4.36 14.45 4.70
CA PHE A 33 3.69 14.74 5.97
C PHE A 33 3.79 13.57 6.96
N HIS A 34 3.74 12.33 6.46
CA HIS A 34 3.94 11.17 7.32
C HIS A 34 5.32 11.18 7.98
N ARG A 35 6.40 11.53 7.26
CA ARG A 35 7.74 11.63 7.88
C ARG A 35 7.77 12.62 9.03
N ILE A 36 7.08 13.76 8.89
CA ILE A 36 6.95 14.74 9.98
C ILE A 36 6.14 14.16 11.14
N ALA A 37 4.97 13.59 10.85
CA ALA A 37 4.10 13.00 11.86
C ALA A 37 4.76 11.83 12.61
N ASN A 38 5.52 10.98 11.91
CA ASN A 38 6.25 9.87 12.50
C ASN A 38 7.37 10.35 13.43
N ASN A 39 8.11 11.39 13.05
CA ASN A 39 9.11 11.99 13.93
C ASN A 39 8.48 12.55 15.21
N LEU A 40 7.35 13.25 15.11
CA LEU A 40 6.60 13.75 16.28
C LEU A 40 6.09 12.58 17.15
N TRP A 41 5.61 11.51 16.54
CA TRP A 41 5.19 10.30 17.24
C TRP A 41 6.31 9.67 18.05
N ASN A 42 7.49 9.55 17.46
CA ASN A 42 8.68 9.01 18.12
C ASN A 42 9.22 9.91 19.26
N LEU A 43 8.85 11.19 19.25
CA LEU A 43 9.09 12.13 20.34
C LEU A 43 7.97 12.11 21.43
N ASN A 44 7.04 11.15 21.35
CA ASN A 44 5.85 11.03 22.22
C ASN A 44 4.86 12.21 22.14
N LEU A 45 4.96 13.03 21.09
CA LEU A 45 4.03 14.13 20.80
C LEU A 45 2.80 13.62 20.02
N TYR A 46 2.11 12.62 20.56
CA TYR A 46 1.09 11.84 19.87
C TYR A 46 -0.05 12.68 19.30
N THR A 47 -0.59 13.62 20.08
CA THR A 47 -1.69 14.48 19.61
C THR A 47 -1.25 15.34 18.43
N LEU A 48 -0.07 15.95 18.50
CA LEU A 48 0.46 16.77 17.41
C LEU A 48 0.74 15.93 16.17
N ALA A 49 1.31 14.74 16.32
CA ALA A 49 1.50 13.79 15.24
C ALA A 49 0.17 13.44 14.53
N ARG A 50 -0.89 13.21 15.30
CA ARG A 50 -2.24 12.94 14.77
C ARG A 50 -2.83 14.17 14.05
N ILE A 51 -2.64 15.38 14.57
CA ILE A 51 -3.08 16.62 13.89
C ILE A 51 -2.40 16.74 12.51
N VAL A 52 -1.08 16.56 12.44
CA VAL A 52 -0.33 16.59 11.17
C VAL A 52 -0.84 15.49 10.20
N SER A 53 -1.08 14.28 10.69
CA SER A 53 -1.62 13.18 9.89
C SER A 53 -3.03 13.52 9.34
N GLN A 54 -3.93 14.09 10.14
CA GLN A 54 -5.27 14.46 9.70
C GLN A 54 -5.24 15.65 8.71
N PHE A 55 -4.33 16.61 8.90
CA PHE A 55 -4.10 17.67 7.93
C PHE A 55 -3.63 17.11 6.58
N SER A 56 -2.69 16.16 6.60
CA SER A 56 -2.26 15.44 5.41
C SER A 56 -3.43 14.75 4.70
N ARG A 57 -4.27 14.02 5.47
CA ARG A 57 -5.46 13.35 4.94
C ARG A 57 -6.42 14.34 4.28
N PHE A 58 -6.67 15.48 4.91
CA PHE A 58 -7.52 16.53 4.35
C PHE A 58 -7.00 17.03 2.98
N LEU A 59 -5.68 17.21 2.85
CA LEU A 59 -5.05 17.72 1.62
C LEU A 59 -4.94 16.67 0.51
N THR A 60 -4.80 15.38 0.88
CA THR A 60 -4.38 14.34 -0.06
C THR A 60 -5.43 13.25 -0.28
N GLY A 61 -6.40 13.12 0.62
CA GLY A 61 -7.33 12.00 0.65
C GLY A 61 -6.70 10.67 1.08
N ILE A 62 -5.44 10.70 1.60
CA ILE A 62 -4.68 9.54 2.02
C ILE A 62 -4.50 9.58 3.53
N GLU A 63 -4.91 8.54 4.23
CA GLU A 63 -4.69 8.39 5.66
C GLU A 63 -3.49 7.49 5.94
N ILE A 64 -2.48 8.04 6.62
CA ILE A 64 -1.34 7.28 7.12
C ILE A 64 -1.24 7.53 8.62
N HIS A 65 -1.34 6.45 9.42
CA HIS A 65 -1.16 6.59 10.87
C HIS A 65 0.30 6.98 11.21
N PRO A 66 0.54 7.93 12.11
CA PRO A 66 1.90 8.37 12.43
C PRO A 66 2.86 7.27 12.88
N ALA A 67 2.34 6.23 13.57
CA ALA A 67 3.14 5.10 14.04
C ALA A 67 3.53 4.10 12.95
N ALA A 68 2.91 4.14 11.76
CA ALA A 68 3.23 3.23 10.67
C ALA A 68 4.72 3.35 10.26
N LYS A 69 5.34 2.21 10.00
CA LYS A 69 6.74 2.17 9.55
C LYS A 69 6.78 2.04 8.03
N ILE A 70 7.43 2.99 7.38
CA ILE A 70 7.48 3.07 5.91
C ILE A 70 8.94 3.13 5.46
N GLY A 71 9.34 2.19 4.62
CA GLY A 71 10.64 2.11 3.99
C GLY A 71 10.89 3.20 2.95
N LYS A 72 11.85 2.95 2.05
CA LYS A 72 12.22 3.88 0.98
C LYS A 72 11.29 3.71 -0.23
N ASN A 73 11.16 4.79 -1.00
CA ASN A 73 10.51 4.77 -2.32
C ASN A 73 9.07 4.24 -2.33
N LEU A 74 8.30 4.42 -1.25
CA LEU A 74 6.87 4.13 -1.30
C LEU A 74 6.19 5.03 -2.34
N PHE A 75 5.58 4.42 -3.35
CA PHE A 75 4.79 5.11 -4.36
C PHE A 75 3.30 4.86 -4.11
N ILE A 76 2.53 5.91 -3.84
CA ILE A 76 1.07 5.85 -3.74
C ILE A 76 0.52 6.57 -4.96
N ASP A 77 0.00 5.77 -5.90
CA ASP A 77 -0.54 6.27 -7.16
C ASP A 77 -2.02 6.62 -7.01
N HIS A 78 -2.40 7.82 -7.47
CA HIS A 78 -3.70 8.46 -7.26
C HIS A 78 -4.07 8.68 -5.78
N GLY A 79 -4.01 7.67 -4.97
CA GLY A 79 -4.00 7.65 -3.52
C GLY A 79 -5.34 7.90 -2.80
N MET A 80 -6.34 8.51 -3.42
CA MET A 80 -7.62 8.82 -2.79
C MET A 80 -8.21 7.58 -2.11
N GLY A 81 -8.59 7.70 -0.82
CA GLY A 81 -9.19 6.63 -0.04
C GLY A 81 -8.20 5.55 0.46
N THR A 82 -6.90 5.72 0.23
CA THR A 82 -5.88 4.81 0.81
C THR A 82 -5.79 5.02 2.31
N VAL A 83 -5.78 3.91 3.07
CA VAL A 83 -5.66 3.90 4.53
C VAL A 83 -4.52 2.97 4.96
N ILE A 84 -3.56 3.51 5.71
CA ILE A 84 -2.43 2.76 6.28
C ILE A 84 -2.53 2.82 7.81
N GLY A 85 -2.87 1.68 8.42
CA GLY A 85 -3.13 1.56 9.85
C GLY A 85 -1.86 1.63 10.73
N GLU A 86 -2.07 1.78 12.02
CA GLU A 86 -1.07 2.09 13.04
C GLU A 86 0.15 1.17 13.06
N THR A 87 -0.07 -0.14 13.07
CA THR A 87 1.01 -1.12 13.20
C THR A 87 1.46 -1.68 11.85
N SER A 88 1.11 -1.01 10.73
CA SER A 88 1.56 -1.39 9.40
C SER A 88 3.08 -1.21 9.27
N ILE A 89 3.70 -2.15 8.58
CA ILE A 89 5.11 -2.09 8.18
C ILE A 89 5.15 -2.21 6.66
N ILE A 90 5.80 -1.27 6.00
CA ILE A 90 5.94 -1.24 4.55
C ILE A 90 7.43 -1.18 4.23
N GLY A 91 7.89 -2.13 3.44
CA GLY A 91 9.27 -2.22 2.96
C GLY A 91 9.63 -1.19 1.89
N ASP A 92 10.72 -1.45 1.21
CA ASP A 92 11.26 -0.57 0.19
C ASP A 92 10.59 -0.80 -1.18
N ASN A 93 10.48 0.25 -1.99
CA ASN A 93 9.98 0.20 -3.38
C ASN A 93 8.55 -0.35 -3.53
N VAL A 94 7.71 -0.25 -2.52
CA VAL A 94 6.32 -0.68 -2.58
C VAL A 94 5.48 0.30 -3.41
N THR A 95 4.53 -0.23 -4.18
CA THR A 95 3.54 0.56 -4.90
C THR A 95 2.14 0.25 -4.39
N LEU A 96 1.40 1.27 -3.99
CA LEU A 96 -0.01 1.19 -3.60
C LEU A 96 -0.84 2.04 -4.56
N TYR A 97 -1.95 1.49 -5.04
CA TYR A 97 -2.93 2.29 -5.77
C TYR A 97 -3.99 2.88 -4.83
N HIS A 98 -4.87 3.72 -5.38
CA HIS A 98 -5.96 4.35 -4.63
C HIS A 98 -6.89 3.32 -3.97
N GLY A 99 -7.53 3.71 -2.86
CA GLY A 99 -8.49 2.89 -2.14
C GLY A 99 -7.92 1.65 -1.44
N VAL A 100 -6.59 1.48 -1.44
CA VAL A 100 -5.95 0.36 -0.71
C VAL A 100 -6.11 0.56 0.78
N THR A 101 -6.50 -0.50 1.50
CA THR A 101 -6.58 -0.52 2.95
C THR A 101 -5.59 -1.51 3.53
N LEU A 102 -4.66 -1.02 4.37
CA LEU A 102 -3.83 -1.83 5.26
C LEU A 102 -4.43 -1.76 6.66
N GLY A 103 -5.37 -2.66 6.97
CA GLY A 103 -6.26 -2.59 8.12
C GLY A 103 -6.10 -3.73 9.12
N GLY A 104 -6.77 -3.58 10.26
CA GLY A 104 -7.00 -4.66 11.23
C GLY A 104 -8.27 -5.45 10.91
N ILE A 105 -8.41 -6.64 11.51
CA ILE A 105 -9.65 -7.42 11.46
C ILE A 105 -10.48 -7.02 12.68
N SER A 106 -11.73 -6.60 12.46
CA SER A 106 -12.73 -6.30 13.50
C SER A 106 -12.17 -5.50 14.70
N PRO A 107 -11.59 -4.31 14.47
CA PRO A 107 -10.96 -3.54 15.57
C PRO A 107 -11.95 -3.08 16.66
N ALA A 108 -13.25 -3.12 16.40
CA ALA A 108 -14.30 -2.81 17.36
C ALA A 108 -14.61 -3.96 18.34
N GLU A 109 -14.16 -5.19 18.02
CA GLU A 109 -14.34 -6.35 18.90
C GLU A 109 -13.13 -6.52 19.79
N ASN A 110 -13.35 -6.65 21.12
CA ASN A 110 -12.27 -6.82 22.11
C ASN A 110 -11.14 -5.78 21.92
N SER A 111 -11.49 -4.51 21.73
CA SER A 111 -10.54 -3.44 21.37
C SER A 111 -9.42 -3.26 22.40
N ASN A 112 -9.65 -3.59 23.70
CA ASN A 112 -8.62 -3.50 24.72
C ASN A 112 -7.49 -4.50 24.50
N ASP A 113 -7.81 -5.72 24.03
CA ASP A 113 -6.83 -6.78 23.78
C ASP A 113 -6.00 -6.50 22.51
N GLN A 114 -6.49 -5.58 21.67
CA GLN A 114 -5.83 -5.16 20.45
C GLN A 114 -4.91 -3.94 20.62
N ARG A 115 -4.88 -3.34 21.81
CA ARG A 115 -3.97 -2.23 22.09
C ARG A 115 -2.54 -2.74 22.18
N ASP A 116 -1.61 -1.96 21.67
CA ASP A 116 -0.17 -2.24 21.68
C ASP A 116 0.25 -3.58 21.04
N THR A 117 -0.67 -4.20 20.27
CA THR A 117 -0.41 -5.43 19.55
C THR A 117 -0.29 -5.20 18.03
N LYS A 118 0.46 -6.07 17.36
CA LYS A 118 0.54 -6.09 15.89
C LYS A 118 -0.82 -6.53 15.34
N ARG A 119 -1.55 -5.64 14.62
CA ARG A 119 -2.88 -5.92 14.07
C ARG A 119 -3.07 -5.48 12.60
N HIS A 120 -2.05 -4.85 12.01
CA HIS A 120 -2.03 -4.43 10.61
C HIS A 120 -0.96 -5.19 9.84
N PRO A 121 -1.04 -5.27 8.51
CA PRO A 121 -0.14 -6.09 7.71
C PRO A 121 1.31 -5.58 7.69
N THR A 122 2.20 -6.50 7.34
CA THR A 122 3.56 -6.23 6.90
C THR A 122 3.65 -6.45 5.40
N ILE A 123 4.09 -5.45 4.67
CA ILE A 123 4.30 -5.48 3.22
C ILE A 123 5.81 -5.47 3.00
N GLU A 124 6.34 -6.54 2.43
CA GLU A 124 7.76 -6.63 2.12
C GLU A 124 8.16 -5.80 0.89
N ASP A 125 9.43 -5.89 0.50
CA ASP A 125 9.98 -5.07 -0.58
C ASP A 125 9.40 -5.40 -1.96
N ASN A 126 9.34 -4.38 -2.83
CA ASN A 126 8.94 -4.51 -4.23
C ASN A 126 7.51 -5.06 -4.46
N VAL A 127 6.63 -4.95 -3.46
CA VAL A 127 5.23 -5.38 -3.57
C VAL A 127 4.41 -4.35 -4.31
N ILE A 128 3.45 -4.82 -5.11
CA ILE A 128 2.45 -3.98 -5.79
C ILE A 128 1.06 -4.37 -5.32
N ILE A 129 0.28 -3.39 -4.83
CA ILE A 129 -1.10 -3.60 -4.37
C ILE A 129 -2.05 -2.77 -5.23
N GLY A 130 -2.91 -3.47 -5.97
CA GLY A 130 -3.90 -2.90 -6.88
C GLY A 130 -5.00 -2.10 -6.17
N CYS A 131 -5.68 -1.26 -6.94
CA CYS A 131 -6.69 -0.32 -6.41
C CYS A 131 -7.82 -1.05 -5.67
N GLY A 132 -8.27 -0.44 -4.57
CA GLY A 132 -9.37 -0.96 -3.75
C GLY A 132 -9.08 -2.26 -3.01
N ALA A 133 -7.85 -2.80 -3.07
CA ALA A 133 -7.52 -4.02 -2.35
C ALA A 133 -7.50 -3.78 -0.83
N SER A 134 -8.00 -4.74 -0.06
CA SER A 134 -8.02 -4.73 1.40
C SER A 134 -7.12 -5.83 1.95
N ILE A 135 -6.05 -5.42 2.63
CA ILE A 135 -5.10 -6.33 3.30
C ILE A 135 -5.37 -6.20 4.79
N LEU A 136 -5.91 -7.23 5.41
CA LEU A 136 -6.46 -7.14 6.75
C LEU A 136 -5.80 -8.14 7.71
N GLY A 137 -5.44 -7.65 8.88
CA GLY A 137 -4.82 -8.45 9.94
C GLY A 137 -3.30 -8.37 9.97
N PRO A 138 -2.66 -9.01 10.96
CA PRO A 138 -1.21 -9.02 11.15
C PRO A 138 -0.51 -10.02 10.21
N ILE A 139 -0.87 -9.98 8.92
CA ILE A 139 -0.39 -10.88 7.88
C ILE A 139 0.82 -10.32 7.15
N ASN A 140 1.58 -11.19 6.50
CA ASN A 140 2.72 -10.86 5.66
C ASN A 140 2.39 -10.94 4.18
N ILE A 141 2.76 -9.92 3.42
CA ILE A 141 2.78 -9.93 1.96
C ILE A 141 4.23 -10.01 1.53
N GLY A 142 4.64 -11.18 1.05
CA GLY A 142 6.03 -11.51 0.71
C GLY A 142 6.57 -10.66 -0.44
N SER A 143 7.89 -10.51 -0.46
CA SER A 143 8.63 -9.67 -1.42
C SER A 143 8.25 -9.98 -2.87
N CYS A 144 8.15 -8.96 -3.71
CA CYS A 144 7.78 -9.05 -5.12
C CYS A 144 6.39 -9.64 -5.37
N ALA A 145 5.54 -9.79 -4.36
CA ALA A 145 4.16 -10.22 -4.56
C ALA A 145 3.31 -9.12 -5.20
N ARG A 146 2.26 -9.54 -5.85
CA ARG A 146 1.25 -8.67 -6.47
C ARG A 146 -0.13 -9.00 -5.95
N VAL A 147 -0.87 -7.98 -5.57
CA VAL A 147 -2.27 -8.11 -5.19
C VAL A 147 -3.12 -7.36 -6.21
N GLY A 148 -4.04 -8.06 -6.85
CA GLY A 148 -4.95 -7.50 -7.84
C GLY A 148 -5.94 -6.51 -7.25
N ALA A 149 -6.54 -5.70 -8.10
CA ALA A 149 -7.54 -4.72 -7.69
C ALA A 149 -8.75 -5.39 -7.01
N ASN A 150 -9.33 -4.70 -6.01
CA ASN A 150 -10.50 -5.14 -5.23
C ASN A 150 -10.36 -6.52 -4.56
N THR A 151 -9.13 -6.99 -4.35
CA THR A 151 -8.86 -8.26 -3.69
C THR A 151 -8.87 -8.10 -2.18
N VAL A 152 -9.52 -9.00 -1.45
CA VAL A 152 -9.49 -9.07 0.02
C VAL A 152 -8.52 -10.16 0.46
N VAL A 153 -7.45 -9.79 1.15
CA VAL A 153 -6.40 -10.70 1.62
C VAL A 153 -6.44 -10.79 3.15
N LEU A 154 -6.62 -12.00 3.65
CA LEU A 154 -6.76 -12.31 5.08
C LEU A 154 -5.72 -13.32 5.60
N LYS A 155 -4.78 -13.73 4.73
CA LYS A 155 -3.74 -14.73 5.04
C LYS A 155 -2.43 -14.30 4.41
N ASP A 156 -1.33 -14.82 4.93
CA ASP A 156 0.00 -14.59 4.39
C ASP A 156 0.08 -14.90 2.89
N VAL A 157 0.80 -14.07 2.19
CA VAL A 157 1.05 -14.19 0.74
C VAL A 157 2.53 -14.49 0.54
N PRO A 158 2.87 -15.61 -0.11
CA PRO A 158 4.27 -15.96 -0.35
C PRO A 158 4.94 -14.96 -1.32
N PRO A 159 6.29 -14.85 -1.27
CA PRO A 159 7.03 -14.04 -2.23
C PRO A 159 6.71 -14.44 -3.68
N TYR A 160 6.71 -13.44 -4.58
CA TYR A 160 6.41 -13.56 -6.01
C TYR A 160 4.99 -14.03 -6.36
N ALA A 161 4.11 -14.25 -5.38
CA ALA A 161 2.73 -14.64 -5.64
C ALA A 161 1.94 -13.52 -6.33
N THR A 162 0.97 -13.90 -7.13
CA THR A 162 -0.03 -12.99 -7.71
C THR A 162 -1.42 -13.38 -7.20
N MET A 163 -1.95 -12.56 -6.29
CA MET A 163 -3.23 -12.80 -5.62
C MET A 163 -4.33 -12.04 -6.34
N VAL A 164 -5.38 -12.70 -6.75
CA VAL A 164 -6.50 -12.08 -7.47
C VAL A 164 -7.86 -12.64 -7.04
N GLY A 165 -8.89 -11.84 -7.22
CA GLY A 165 -10.29 -12.27 -7.06
C GLY A 165 -10.83 -12.15 -5.64
N ASN A 166 -12.12 -12.42 -5.50
CA ASN A 166 -12.87 -12.52 -4.25
C ASN A 166 -13.81 -13.73 -4.35
N PRO A 167 -13.54 -14.85 -3.64
CA PRO A 167 -12.39 -15.06 -2.75
C PRO A 167 -11.04 -15.06 -3.48
N VAL A 168 -10.00 -14.64 -2.75
CA VAL A 168 -8.64 -14.50 -3.33
C VAL A 168 -8.06 -15.85 -3.75
N LYS A 169 -7.43 -15.87 -4.93
CA LYS A 169 -6.69 -17.01 -5.46
C LYS A 169 -5.28 -16.59 -5.87
N ASN A 170 -4.31 -17.46 -5.67
CA ASN A 170 -2.98 -17.28 -6.23
C ASN A 170 -2.95 -17.86 -7.64
N ILE A 171 -2.60 -17.04 -8.63
CA ILE A 171 -2.50 -17.45 -10.04
C ILE A 171 -1.06 -17.66 -10.50
N ASN A 172 -0.05 -17.28 -9.72
CA ASN A 172 1.36 -17.53 -10.03
C ASN A 172 1.81 -18.89 -9.46
N ILE A 173 1.19 -19.97 -9.97
CA ILE A 173 1.43 -21.33 -9.49
C ILE A 173 2.85 -21.81 -9.86
N ASN A 174 3.40 -21.34 -10.98
CA ASN A 174 4.68 -21.78 -11.52
C ASN A 174 5.87 -20.97 -10.99
N LYS A 175 5.70 -20.13 -9.97
CA LYS A 175 6.75 -19.30 -9.37
C LYS A 175 7.57 -18.53 -10.42
N ASP A 176 6.86 -17.85 -11.33
CA ASP A 176 7.54 -16.93 -12.26
C ASP A 176 8.23 -15.82 -11.46
N THR A 177 9.53 -15.95 -11.32
CA THR A 177 10.41 -15.00 -10.64
C THR A 177 10.97 -13.95 -11.58
N SER A 178 10.63 -14.01 -12.87
CA SER A 178 11.11 -13.06 -13.89
C SER A 178 10.43 -11.69 -13.79
N PHE A 179 9.43 -11.56 -12.91
CA PHE A 179 8.75 -10.29 -12.69
C PHE A 179 9.72 -9.24 -12.13
N ASN A 180 9.94 -8.21 -12.93
CA ASN A 180 10.65 -7.01 -12.50
C ASN A 180 9.62 -5.89 -12.27
N PRO A 181 9.38 -5.45 -11.01
CA PRO A 181 8.38 -4.44 -10.70
C PRO A 181 8.64 -3.08 -11.38
N TYR A 182 9.85 -2.86 -11.88
CA TYR A 182 10.28 -1.57 -12.45
C TYR A 182 10.69 -1.62 -13.92
N GLY A 183 10.30 -2.64 -14.62
CA GLY A 183 10.54 -2.79 -16.05
C GLY A 183 9.37 -3.51 -16.68
N VAL A 184 8.16 -3.01 -16.43
CA VAL A 184 6.93 -3.70 -16.79
C VAL A 184 6.82 -3.84 -18.29
N ARG A 185 7.08 -5.04 -18.82
CA ARG A 185 6.31 -5.49 -19.95
C ARG A 185 4.85 -5.49 -19.52
N ALA A 186 4.02 -4.73 -20.25
CA ALA A 186 2.59 -4.69 -20.00
C ALA A 186 2.07 -6.12 -19.77
N VAL A 187 1.58 -6.41 -18.57
CA VAL A 187 0.83 -7.64 -18.36
C VAL A 187 -0.44 -7.46 -19.14
N SER A 188 -0.58 -8.20 -20.27
CA SER A 188 -1.86 -8.27 -20.95
C SER A 188 -2.85 -8.87 -19.95
N TYR A 189 -3.73 -8.04 -19.43
CA TYR A 189 -4.90 -8.52 -18.72
C TYR A 189 -5.76 -9.25 -19.75
N THR A 190 -5.63 -10.57 -19.83
CA THR A 190 -6.67 -11.37 -20.42
C THR A 190 -7.88 -11.19 -19.51
N HIS A 191 -8.86 -10.44 -19.98
CA HIS A 191 -10.17 -10.38 -19.35
C HIS A 191 -10.67 -11.81 -19.20
N LEU A 192 -10.61 -12.35 -17.99
CA LEU A 192 -11.40 -13.51 -17.63
C LEU A 192 -12.85 -13.04 -17.75
N ARG A 193 -13.52 -13.45 -18.84
CA ARG A 193 -14.96 -13.27 -18.96
C ARG A 193 -15.58 -13.84 -17.69
N ALA A 194 -16.38 -13.01 -17.03
CA ALA A 194 -17.29 -13.53 -16.03
C ALA A 194 -18.08 -14.65 -16.70
N HIS A 195 -17.92 -15.87 -16.24
CA HIS A 195 -18.80 -16.94 -16.63
C HIS A 195 -20.18 -16.56 -16.08
N GLU A 196 -21.07 -16.19 -17.00
CA GLU A 196 -22.49 -16.17 -16.72
C GLU A 196 -22.86 -17.52 -16.14
N THR A 197 -23.24 -17.53 -14.88
CA THR A 197 -23.93 -18.67 -14.28
C THR A 197 -25.30 -18.72 -14.93
N SER A 198 -25.44 -19.53 -15.96
CA SER A 198 -26.75 -19.98 -16.38
C SER A 198 -27.37 -20.81 -15.26
N ILE A 199 -28.55 -20.41 -14.89
CA ILE A 199 -29.49 -21.01 -13.94
C ILE A 199 -29.74 -22.48 -14.27
#